data_aeaf0636bca569c2b7092c4951f5b0eb
#
_entry.id   aeaf0636bca569c2b7092c4951f5b0eb
#
_cell.length_a   1.000
_cell.length_b   1.000
_cell.length_c   1.000
_cell.angle_alpha   90.00
_cell.angle_beta   90.00
_cell.angle_gamma   90.00
#
_symmetry.space_group_name_H-M   'P 1'
#
loop_
_entity.id
_entity.type
_entity.pdbx_description
1 polymer ?
#
loop_
_entity_poly.entity_id
_entity_poly.type
_entity_poly.pdbx_seq_one_letter_code
_entity_poly.pdbx_strand_id
1 'polypeptide(L)'
;MPADPALAELPQHLALVCSQFARLAARRSEVGVGSVSWRVVATIERLGPLRLSEIAERERVSRPTATTVIKRLEEEGLVRREADPTDSRSSLVSTTEAGSTQLAAWRGQLATGVGALLEPLPEEDLATLARASELLARILESHDG
;
A
#
# COMPACT_ATOMS: atom_id res chain seq x y z
N MET A 1 -29.81 -24.70 4.50
CA MET A 1 -28.51 -25.15 3.98
C MET A 1 -27.48 -24.88 5.07
N PRO A 2 -26.75 -25.87 5.54
CA PRO A 2 -25.61 -25.58 6.39
C PRO A 2 -24.60 -24.77 5.57
N ALA A 3 -24.17 -23.63 6.10
CA ALA A 3 -23.11 -22.86 5.48
C ALA A 3 -21.85 -23.72 5.47
N ASP A 4 -21.15 -23.75 4.33
CA ASP A 4 -19.87 -24.45 4.20
C ASP A 4 -18.93 -23.95 5.33
N PRO A 5 -18.43 -24.84 6.19
CA PRO A 5 -17.53 -24.44 7.29
C PRO A 5 -16.33 -23.65 6.80
N ALA A 6 -15.82 -23.94 5.59
CA ALA A 6 -14.73 -23.23 4.98
C ALA A 6 -15.07 -21.75 4.70
N LEU A 7 -16.32 -21.45 4.37
CA LEU A 7 -16.78 -20.08 4.18
C LEU A 7 -16.96 -19.32 5.50
N ALA A 8 -17.28 -20.02 6.58
CA ALA A 8 -17.43 -19.41 7.90
C ALA A 8 -16.09 -18.93 8.46
N GLU A 9 -14.99 -19.64 8.18
CA GLU A 9 -13.64 -19.33 8.63
C GLU A 9 -12.86 -18.42 7.67
N LEU A 10 -13.38 -18.24 6.43
CA LEU A 10 -12.71 -17.49 5.37
C LEU A 10 -12.27 -16.07 5.78
N PRO A 11 -13.08 -15.25 6.47
CA PRO A 11 -12.68 -13.89 6.80
C PRO A 11 -11.42 -13.84 7.68
N GLN A 12 -11.37 -14.68 8.71
CA GLN A 12 -10.21 -14.74 9.60
C GLN A 12 -8.98 -15.29 8.88
N HIS A 13 -9.13 -16.37 8.15
CA HIS A 13 -8.05 -17.02 7.42
C HIS A 13 -7.47 -16.08 6.36
N LEU A 14 -8.31 -15.43 5.58
CA LEU A 14 -7.90 -14.48 4.55
C LEU A 14 -7.10 -13.31 5.14
N ALA A 15 -7.61 -12.69 6.22
CA ALA A 15 -6.93 -11.58 6.87
C ALA A 15 -5.53 -11.96 7.37
N LEU A 16 -5.42 -13.15 8.00
CA LEU A 16 -4.14 -13.64 8.53
C LEU A 16 -3.15 -13.98 7.40
N VAL A 17 -3.60 -14.71 6.39
CA VAL A 17 -2.74 -15.13 5.26
C VAL A 17 -2.26 -13.91 4.46
N CYS A 18 -3.15 -12.97 4.12
CA CYS A 18 -2.77 -11.75 3.42
C CYS A 18 -1.72 -10.95 4.20
N SER A 19 -1.91 -10.81 5.53
CA SER A 19 -0.95 -10.11 6.39
C SER A 19 0.41 -10.80 6.44
N GLN A 20 0.43 -12.13 6.56
CA GLN A 20 1.67 -12.91 6.57
C GLN A 20 2.37 -12.90 5.22
N PHE A 21 1.61 -13.04 4.14
CA PHE A 21 2.13 -12.99 2.77
C PHE A 21 2.75 -11.61 2.45
N ALA A 22 2.09 -10.52 2.83
CA ALA A 22 2.64 -9.18 2.65
C ALA A 22 3.99 -9.00 3.37
N ARG A 23 4.14 -9.53 4.58
CA ARG A 23 5.42 -9.51 5.31
C ARG A 23 6.49 -10.38 4.65
N LEU A 24 6.11 -11.54 4.11
CA LEU A 24 7.03 -12.41 3.37
C LEU A 24 7.50 -11.72 2.09
N ALA A 25 6.58 -11.16 1.32
CA ALA A 25 6.87 -10.40 0.10
C ALA A 25 7.84 -9.25 0.36
N ALA A 26 7.61 -8.47 1.42
CA ALA A 26 8.48 -7.38 1.84
C ALA A 26 9.91 -7.86 2.14
N ARG A 27 10.05 -8.97 2.87
CA ARG A 27 11.37 -9.54 3.17
C ARG A 27 12.10 -10.06 1.93
N ARG A 28 11.37 -10.58 0.95
CA ARG A 28 11.94 -11.13 -0.28
C ARG A 28 12.31 -10.08 -1.32
N SER A 29 11.69 -8.92 -1.26
CA SER A 29 11.88 -7.86 -2.25
C SER A 29 13.06 -6.93 -1.96
N GLU A 30 13.74 -7.08 -0.83
CA GLU A 30 14.81 -6.17 -0.36
C GLU A 30 14.37 -4.68 -0.31
N VAL A 31 13.10 -4.44 -0.52
CA VAL A 31 12.49 -3.11 -0.43
C VAL A 31 11.82 -2.99 0.93
N GLY A 32 11.95 -1.86 1.54
CA GLY A 32 11.17 -1.53 2.75
C GLY A 32 9.67 -1.35 2.44
N VAL A 33 9.07 -2.27 1.69
CA VAL A 33 7.65 -2.24 1.24
C VAL A 33 6.67 -2.17 2.41
N GLY A 34 7.09 -2.63 3.59
CA GLY A 34 6.33 -2.44 4.83
C GLY A 34 6.61 -1.11 5.50
N SER A 35 7.53 -0.30 4.99
CA SER A 35 7.87 1.00 5.58
C SER A 35 6.71 1.98 5.44
N VAL A 36 6.58 2.86 6.43
CA VAL A 36 5.59 3.95 6.39
C VAL A 36 5.82 4.83 5.16
N SER A 37 7.07 5.04 4.76
CA SER A 37 7.44 5.84 3.57
C SER A 37 6.80 5.31 2.29
N TRP A 38 6.91 4.01 2.02
CA TRP A 38 6.26 3.37 0.87
C TRP A 38 4.74 3.59 0.90
N ARG A 39 4.10 3.26 2.03
CA ARG A 39 2.65 3.36 2.16
C ARG A 39 2.16 4.79 1.97
N VAL A 40 2.86 5.75 2.54
CA VAL A 40 2.54 7.18 2.39
C VAL A 40 2.59 7.61 0.92
N VAL A 41 3.68 7.30 0.21
CA VAL A 41 3.81 7.66 -1.21
C VAL A 41 2.72 6.97 -2.05
N ALA A 42 2.46 5.68 -1.81
CA ALA A 42 1.43 4.93 -2.52
C ALA A 42 0.01 5.49 -2.25
N THR A 43 -0.27 5.88 -1.03
CA THR A 43 -1.56 6.47 -0.63
C THR A 43 -1.77 7.83 -1.29
N ILE A 44 -0.76 8.71 -1.28
CA ILE A 44 -0.83 10.02 -1.94
C ILE A 44 -0.96 9.86 -3.46
N GLU A 45 -0.20 8.94 -4.07
CA GLU A 45 -0.29 8.65 -5.52
C GLU A 45 -1.72 8.26 -5.93
N ARG A 46 -2.36 7.42 -5.13
CA ARG A 46 -3.69 6.89 -5.41
C ARG A 46 -4.82 7.90 -5.17
N LEU A 47 -4.75 8.64 -4.08
CA LEU A 47 -5.84 9.49 -3.60
C LEU A 47 -5.68 10.97 -4.00
N GLY A 48 -4.51 11.35 -4.49
CA GLY A 48 -4.15 12.73 -4.79
C GLY A 48 -3.65 13.50 -3.56
N PRO A 49 -3.59 14.84 -3.64
CA PRO A 49 -3.08 15.64 -2.55
C PRO A 49 -3.87 15.42 -1.25
N LEU A 50 -3.14 15.18 -0.15
CA LEU A 50 -3.71 14.94 1.17
C LEU A 50 -3.10 15.87 2.22
N ARG A 51 -3.89 16.22 3.23
CA ARG A 51 -3.38 16.90 4.43
C ARG A 51 -2.58 15.92 5.28
N LEU A 52 -1.64 16.45 6.04
CA LEU A 52 -0.84 15.67 6.99
C LEU A 52 -1.72 14.86 7.97
N SER A 53 -2.82 15.45 8.45
CA SER A 53 -3.76 14.77 9.35
C SER A 53 -4.44 13.57 8.68
N GLU A 54 -4.82 13.70 7.42
CA GLU A 54 -5.44 12.62 6.64
C GLU A 54 -4.46 11.47 6.40
N ILE A 55 -3.19 11.81 6.10
CA ILE A 55 -2.12 10.83 5.95
C ILE A 55 -1.90 10.06 7.27
N ALA A 56 -1.79 10.76 8.39
CA ALA A 56 -1.61 10.16 9.71
C ALA A 56 -2.75 9.18 10.05
N GLU A 57 -3.99 9.58 9.80
CA GLU A 57 -5.19 8.77 10.05
C GLU A 57 -5.21 7.51 9.17
N ARG A 58 -5.02 7.67 7.85
CA ARG A 58 -5.06 6.56 6.89
C ARG A 58 -3.95 5.54 7.13
N GLU A 59 -2.76 6.01 7.44
CA GLU A 59 -1.60 5.15 7.73
C GLU A 59 -1.55 4.64 9.17
N ARG A 60 -2.51 5.06 10.00
CA ARG A 60 -2.59 4.70 11.43
C ARG A 60 -1.29 4.96 12.18
N VAL A 61 -0.72 6.13 11.95
CA VAL A 61 0.47 6.61 12.66
C VAL A 61 0.16 7.89 13.42
N SER A 62 1.00 8.23 14.40
CA SER A 62 0.88 9.50 15.11
C SER A 62 1.20 10.69 14.19
N ARG A 63 0.66 11.85 14.47
CA ARG A 63 1.01 13.08 13.74
C ARG A 63 2.51 13.38 13.75
N PRO A 64 3.24 13.26 14.86
CA PRO A 64 4.70 13.40 14.85
C PRO A 64 5.40 12.42 13.93
N THR A 65 4.96 11.17 13.88
CA THR A 65 5.50 10.15 12.97
C THR A 65 5.23 10.54 11.52
N ALA A 66 4.01 10.93 11.18
CA ALA A 66 3.66 11.38 9.83
C ALA A 66 4.49 12.62 9.43
N THR A 67 4.65 13.57 10.33
CA THR A 67 5.49 14.78 10.10
C THR A 67 6.92 14.39 9.77
N THR A 68 7.52 13.49 10.53
CA THR A 68 8.90 13.01 10.30
C THR A 68 9.04 12.31 8.96
N VAL A 69 8.09 11.42 8.63
CA VAL A 69 8.10 10.69 7.35
C VAL A 69 7.94 11.64 6.17
N ILE A 70 6.99 12.57 6.23
CA ILE A 70 6.75 13.54 5.14
C ILE A 70 7.96 14.44 4.96
N LYS A 71 8.57 14.94 6.04
CA LYS A 71 9.78 15.75 5.96
C LYS A 71 10.90 15.01 5.24
N ARG A 72 11.14 13.76 5.60
CA ARG A 72 12.15 12.92 4.95
C ARG A 72 11.84 12.71 3.46
N LEU A 73 10.60 12.38 3.11
CA LEU A 73 10.19 12.18 1.71
C LEU A 73 10.31 13.47 0.90
N GLU A 74 10.06 14.63 1.52
CA GLU A 74 10.25 15.95 0.90
C GLU A 74 11.74 16.25 0.67
N GLU A 75 12.61 15.96 1.63
CA GLU A 75 14.06 16.08 1.52
C GLU A 75 14.62 15.15 0.42
N GLU A 76 14.05 13.99 0.25
CA GLU A 76 14.37 13.03 -0.83
C GLU A 76 13.75 13.42 -2.19
N GLY A 77 12.91 14.45 -2.24
CA GLY A 77 12.25 14.93 -3.46
C GLY A 77 11.10 14.07 -3.95
N LEU A 78 10.58 13.14 -3.13
CA LEU A 78 9.53 12.19 -3.50
C LEU A 78 8.12 12.74 -3.29
N VAL A 79 7.98 13.71 -2.41
CA VAL A 79 6.73 14.46 -2.19
C VAL A 79 7.04 15.96 -2.12
N ARG A 80 6.00 16.78 -2.32
CA ARG A 80 6.05 18.23 -2.15
C ARG A 80 4.88 18.71 -1.31
N ARG A 81 5.06 19.85 -0.64
CA ARG A 81 3.99 20.52 0.08
C ARG A 81 3.57 21.77 -0.69
N GLU A 82 2.28 21.98 -0.72
CA GLU A 82 1.66 23.21 -1.24
C GLU A 82 0.67 23.75 -0.21
N ALA A 83 0.45 25.06 -0.23
CA ALA A 83 -0.55 25.66 0.64
C ALA A 83 -1.94 25.08 0.29
N ASP A 84 -2.72 24.73 1.32
CA ASP A 84 -4.11 24.31 1.12
C ASP A 84 -4.94 25.57 0.75
N PRO A 85 -5.57 25.59 -0.44
CA PRO A 85 -6.35 26.74 -0.88
C PRO A 85 -7.61 26.95 -0.03
N THR A 86 -8.04 25.95 0.72
CA THR A 86 -9.25 25.99 1.57
C THR A 86 -8.96 26.28 3.04
N ASP A 87 -7.70 26.11 3.48
CA ASP A 87 -7.27 26.35 4.86
C ASP A 87 -5.82 26.80 4.91
N SER A 88 -5.60 28.09 5.16
CA SER A 88 -4.26 28.71 5.26
C SER A 88 -3.36 28.14 6.38
N ARG A 89 -3.92 27.36 7.31
CA ARG A 89 -3.20 26.75 8.42
C ARG A 89 -2.64 25.37 8.08
N SER A 90 -3.07 24.79 6.97
CA SER A 90 -2.66 23.45 6.53
C SER A 90 -1.96 23.48 5.20
N SER A 91 -1.27 22.39 4.90
CA SER A 91 -0.65 22.15 3.61
C SER A 91 -1.13 20.82 3.04
N LEU A 92 -1.17 20.76 1.71
CA LEU A 92 -1.43 19.55 0.94
C LEU A 92 -0.09 18.93 0.53
N VAL A 93 0.00 17.62 0.68
CA VAL A 93 1.16 16.83 0.27
C VAL A 93 0.81 16.09 -1.00
N SER A 94 1.62 16.27 -2.04
CA SER A 94 1.47 15.62 -3.35
C SER A 94 2.71 14.78 -3.65
N THR A 95 2.55 13.73 -4.45
CA THR A 95 3.66 12.98 -5.01
C THR A 95 4.31 13.79 -6.14
N THR A 96 5.63 13.79 -6.21
CA THR A 96 6.40 14.35 -7.34
C THR A 96 6.57 13.32 -8.45
N GLU A 97 7.05 13.75 -9.62
CA GLU A 97 7.44 12.81 -10.68
C GLU A 97 8.51 11.81 -10.19
N ALA A 98 9.49 12.29 -9.42
CA ALA A 98 10.49 11.42 -8.79
C ALA A 98 9.85 10.42 -7.81
N GLY A 99 8.83 10.84 -7.06
CA GLY A 99 8.06 9.98 -6.16
C GLY A 99 7.31 8.89 -6.90
N SER A 100 6.62 9.22 -8.00
CA SER A 100 5.93 8.25 -8.85
C SER A 100 6.92 7.25 -9.48
N THR A 101 8.06 7.71 -9.96
CA THR A 101 9.13 6.86 -10.50
C THR A 101 9.70 5.92 -9.43
N GLN A 102 9.95 6.43 -8.24
CA GLN A 102 10.42 5.61 -7.11
C GLN A 102 9.40 4.56 -6.69
N LEU A 103 8.12 4.92 -6.66
CA LEU A 103 7.05 3.97 -6.33
C LEU A 103 6.96 2.85 -7.38
N ALA A 104 7.09 3.17 -8.67
CA ALA A 104 7.15 2.18 -9.74
C ALA A 104 8.35 1.24 -9.61
N ALA A 105 9.53 1.77 -9.24
CA ALA A 105 10.72 0.97 -8.96
C ALA A 105 10.51 0.01 -7.78
N TRP A 106 9.93 0.48 -6.69
CA TRP A 106 9.58 -0.37 -5.53
C TRP A 106 8.60 -1.47 -5.90
N ARG A 107 7.56 -1.15 -6.69
CA ARG A 107 6.59 -2.15 -7.19
C ARG A 107 7.27 -3.21 -8.05
N GLY A 108 8.22 -2.83 -8.90
CA GLY A 108 9.01 -3.76 -9.71
C GLY A 108 9.86 -4.71 -8.86
N GLN A 109 10.52 -4.19 -7.83
CA GLN A 109 11.29 -5.00 -6.90
C GLN A 109 10.41 -5.97 -6.10
N LEU A 110 9.22 -5.51 -5.66
CA LEU A 110 8.23 -6.35 -5.00
C LEU A 110 7.77 -7.47 -5.93
N ALA A 111 7.45 -7.15 -7.19
CA ALA A 111 7.02 -8.13 -8.18
C ALA A 111 8.09 -9.20 -8.42
N THR A 112 9.38 -8.81 -8.49
CA THR A 112 10.49 -9.76 -8.62
C THR A 112 10.57 -10.70 -7.42
N GLY A 113 10.51 -10.17 -6.20
CA GLY A 113 10.58 -10.98 -4.98
C GLY A 113 9.40 -11.94 -4.84
N VAL A 114 8.20 -11.50 -5.19
CA VAL A 114 6.99 -12.34 -5.18
C VAL A 114 7.01 -13.35 -6.32
N GLY A 115 7.47 -12.96 -7.52
CA GLY A 115 7.56 -13.83 -8.68
C GLY A 115 8.31 -15.13 -8.38
N ALA A 116 9.45 -15.02 -7.69
CA ALA A 116 10.22 -16.18 -7.27
C ALA A 116 9.46 -17.13 -6.31
N LEU A 117 8.51 -16.61 -5.54
CA LEU A 117 7.65 -17.44 -4.67
C LEU A 117 6.54 -18.15 -5.46
N LEU A 118 6.11 -17.56 -6.57
CA LEU A 118 5.03 -18.07 -7.40
C LEU A 118 5.52 -19.06 -8.47
N GLU A 119 6.80 -18.98 -8.87
CA GLU A 119 7.39 -19.79 -9.93
C GLU A 119 7.15 -21.31 -9.78
N PRO A 120 7.18 -21.93 -8.57
CA PRO A 120 6.95 -23.36 -8.43
C PRO A 120 5.48 -23.79 -8.55
N LEU A 121 4.54 -22.85 -8.63
CA LEU A 121 3.10 -23.17 -8.64
C LEU A 121 2.62 -23.58 -10.02
N PRO A 122 1.69 -24.55 -10.10
CA PRO A 122 1.04 -24.92 -11.35
C PRO A 122 0.16 -23.77 -11.88
N GLU A 123 -0.09 -23.77 -13.20
CA GLU A 123 -0.84 -22.71 -13.88
C GLU A 123 -2.25 -22.49 -13.29
N GLU A 124 -2.93 -23.58 -12.90
CA GLU A 124 -4.26 -23.49 -12.29
C GLU A 124 -4.26 -22.74 -10.94
N ASP A 125 -3.21 -22.91 -10.13
CA ASP A 125 -3.06 -22.18 -8.88
C ASP A 125 -2.73 -20.72 -9.13
N LEU A 126 -1.89 -20.44 -10.12
CA LEU A 126 -1.60 -19.07 -10.55
C LEU A 126 -2.86 -18.35 -11.05
N ALA A 127 -3.70 -19.04 -11.83
CA ALA A 127 -4.99 -18.50 -12.27
C ALA A 127 -5.94 -18.21 -11.10
N THR A 128 -5.97 -19.10 -10.11
CA THR A 128 -6.75 -18.93 -8.88
C THR A 128 -6.27 -17.70 -8.08
N LEU A 129 -4.96 -17.56 -7.91
CA LEU A 129 -4.37 -16.40 -7.22
C LEU A 129 -4.62 -15.10 -7.99
N ALA A 130 -4.52 -15.12 -9.32
CA ALA A 130 -4.84 -13.96 -10.15
C ALA A 130 -6.31 -13.54 -9.95
N ARG A 131 -7.23 -14.48 -9.98
CA ARG A 131 -8.64 -14.19 -9.73
C ARG A 131 -8.91 -13.69 -8.32
N ALA A 132 -8.27 -14.28 -7.30
CA ALA A 132 -8.39 -13.83 -5.92
C ALA A 132 -7.87 -12.40 -5.75
N SER A 133 -6.74 -12.05 -6.36
CA SER A 133 -6.18 -10.71 -6.29
C SER A 133 -7.08 -9.65 -6.96
N GLU A 134 -7.75 -9.97 -8.07
CA GLU A 134 -8.75 -9.09 -8.68
C GLU A 134 -9.95 -8.84 -7.76
N LEU A 135 -10.42 -9.89 -7.07
CA LEU A 135 -11.52 -9.76 -6.11
C LEU A 135 -11.13 -8.87 -4.92
N LEU A 136 -9.94 -9.07 -4.39
CA LEU A 136 -9.40 -8.25 -3.30
C LEU A 136 -9.21 -6.79 -3.72
N ALA A 137 -8.70 -6.55 -4.94
CA ALA A 137 -8.56 -5.20 -5.48
C ALA A 137 -9.90 -4.45 -5.54
N ARG A 138 -10.96 -5.11 -6.02
CA ARG A 138 -12.31 -4.53 -6.05
C ARG A 138 -12.87 -4.21 -4.66
N ILE A 139 -12.58 -5.06 -3.68
CA ILE A 139 -12.97 -4.81 -2.28
C ILE A 139 -12.25 -3.56 -1.76
N LEU A 140 -10.95 -3.44 -2.01
CA LEU A 140 -10.16 -2.27 -1.60
C LEU A 140 -10.69 -0.99 -2.24
N GLU A 141 -10.91 -0.98 -3.55
CA GLU A 141 -11.45 0.18 -4.29
C GLU A 141 -12.81 0.65 -3.74
N SER A 142 -13.68 -0.29 -3.35
CA SER A 142 -15.00 0.05 -2.81
C SER A 142 -14.97 0.64 -1.38
N HIS A 143 -13.86 0.55 -0.67
CA HIS A 143 -13.71 1.03 0.71
C HIS A 143 -12.73 2.21 0.85
N ASP A 144 -12.10 2.63 -0.25
CA ASP A 144 -11.19 3.78 -0.28
C ASP A 144 -11.89 5.12 -0.57
N GLY A 145 -13.22 5.09 -0.76
CA GLY A 145 -14.07 6.26 -1.01
C GLY A 145 -14.42 7.05 0.26
#